data_c6c4cbc7748c5520261a4b91f9dc938a
#
_entry.id   c6c4cbc7748c5520261a4b91f9dc938a
#
_cell.length_a   1.000
_cell.length_b   1.000
_cell.length_c   1.000
_cell.angle_alpha   90.00
_cell.angle_beta   90.00
_cell.angle_gamma   90.00
#
_symmetry.space_group_name_H-M   'P 1'
#
loop_
_entity.id
_entity.type
_entity.pdbx_description
1 polymer ?
#
loop_
_entity_poly.entity_id
_entity_poly.type
_entity_poly.pdbx_seq_one_letter_code
_entity_poly.pdbx_strand_id
1 'polypeptide(L)'
;GDEIISYDFKFNAWGGKFNSNKDNMVNKKLFEHFRTKLEEIDLILEGGSIDFNGDGVMLTTTECLLNDNRNRLSKDELEIKLKDLFGLNKIVWLNHGFIKGDDTDSHVDTLARFIDKNTVAYAACLDENDEHYEELNLMKQELEAAGFNLVALPLPKPVIYEGKRLGATYCNFIFINGAVIVPTYADKVAD
;
A
#
# COMPACT_ATOMS: atom_id res chain seq x y z
N GLY A 1 -23.63 -14.82 7.73
CA GLY A 1 -22.97 -15.62 8.76
C GLY A 1 -21.85 -14.82 9.37
N ASP A 2 -21.71 -14.96 10.66
CA ASP A 2 -20.88 -14.08 11.48
C ASP A 2 -19.51 -14.72 11.79
N GLU A 3 -18.98 -15.52 10.87
CA GLU A 3 -17.67 -16.15 11.03
C GLU A 3 -16.58 -15.20 10.52
N ILE A 4 -15.64 -14.84 11.40
CA ILE A 4 -14.45 -14.07 11.02
C ILE A 4 -13.42 -15.05 10.47
N ILE A 5 -13.02 -14.84 9.23
CA ILE A 5 -11.93 -15.57 8.56
C ILE A 5 -10.74 -14.64 8.42
N SER A 6 -9.57 -15.13 8.76
CA SER A 6 -8.30 -14.44 8.54
C SER A 6 -7.53 -15.14 7.42
N TYR A 7 -7.07 -14.38 6.45
CA TYR A 7 -6.27 -14.92 5.35
C TYR A 7 -4.77 -14.82 5.67
N ASP A 8 -4.07 -15.90 5.42
CA ASP A 8 -2.60 -16.00 5.55
C ASP A 8 -1.98 -16.03 4.16
N PHE A 9 -1.57 -14.87 3.68
CA PHE A 9 -0.89 -14.71 2.41
C PHE A 9 0.61 -15.02 2.53
N LYS A 10 1.22 -15.46 1.44
CA LYS A 10 2.66 -15.63 1.39
C LYS A 10 3.36 -14.27 1.37
N PHE A 11 4.41 -14.15 2.17
CA PHE A 11 5.33 -13.03 2.15
C PHE A 11 6.68 -13.49 1.60
N ASN A 12 7.18 -12.81 0.58
CA ASN A 12 8.46 -13.15 -0.05
C ASN A 12 9.55 -12.08 0.13
N ALA A 13 9.43 -11.27 1.18
CA ALA A 13 10.35 -10.18 1.49
C ALA A 13 10.53 -9.21 0.32
N TRP A 14 9.40 -8.62 -0.10
CA TRP A 14 9.31 -7.57 -1.13
C TRP A 14 9.95 -7.99 -2.47
N GLY A 15 9.58 -9.16 -2.94
CA GLY A 15 10.10 -9.67 -4.21
C GLY A 15 11.39 -10.49 -4.08
N GLY A 16 11.62 -11.12 -2.94
CA GLY A 16 12.79 -12.00 -2.71
C GLY A 16 14.07 -11.24 -2.34
N LYS A 17 13.96 -9.98 -1.92
CA LYS A 17 15.13 -9.16 -1.53
C LYS A 17 15.81 -9.66 -0.26
N PHE A 18 15.05 -10.32 0.62
CA PHE A 18 15.53 -10.84 1.90
C PHE A 18 14.98 -12.25 2.18
N ASN A 19 15.50 -12.91 3.25
CA ASN A 19 14.95 -14.19 3.68
C ASN A 19 13.70 -13.97 4.54
N SER A 20 12.57 -14.52 4.11
CA SER A 20 11.24 -14.38 4.73
C SER A 20 10.74 -15.63 5.47
N ASN A 21 11.55 -16.67 5.62
CA ASN A 21 11.09 -17.94 6.19
C ASN A 21 10.52 -17.79 7.61
N LYS A 22 11.10 -16.90 8.43
CA LYS A 22 10.62 -16.66 9.79
C LYS A 22 9.38 -15.80 9.80
N ASP A 23 9.31 -14.84 8.89
CA ASP A 23 8.17 -13.90 8.76
C ASP A 23 6.89 -14.65 8.38
N ASN A 24 6.98 -15.59 7.45
CA ASN A 24 5.87 -16.47 7.07
C ASN A 24 5.35 -17.38 8.19
N MET A 25 6.09 -17.52 9.28
CA MET A 25 5.65 -18.30 10.45
C MET A 25 4.89 -17.46 11.49
N VAL A 26 4.93 -16.13 11.37
CA VAL A 26 4.36 -15.21 12.38
C VAL A 26 2.86 -15.42 12.51
N ASN A 27 2.14 -15.42 11.39
CA ASN A 27 0.68 -15.55 11.40
C ASN A 27 0.25 -16.87 12.05
N LYS A 28 0.85 -17.99 11.67
CA LYS A 28 0.53 -19.30 12.27
C LYS A 28 0.71 -19.30 13.79
N LYS A 29 1.84 -18.75 14.28
CA LYS A 29 2.11 -18.66 15.72
C LYS A 29 1.16 -17.70 16.44
N LEU A 30 0.84 -16.56 15.81
CA LEU A 30 -0.07 -15.59 16.38
C LEU A 30 -1.50 -16.17 16.51
N PHE A 31 -1.94 -16.88 15.48
CA PHE A 31 -3.29 -17.46 15.42
C PHE A 31 -3.47 -18.72 16.31
N GLU A 32 -2.40 -19.30 16.85
CA GLU A 32 -2.52 -20.26 17.96
C GLU A 32 -3.23 -19.66 19.21
N HIS A 33 -3.17 -18.32 19.35
CA HIS A 33 -3.79 -17.58 20.45
C HIS A 33 -5.15 -16.97 20.10
N PHE A 34 -5.50 -16.88 18.82
CA PHE A 34 -6.79 -16.35 18.36
C PHE A 34 -7.78 -17.48 18.04
N ARG A 35 -9.06 -17.26 18.33
CA ARG A 35 -10.13 -18.24 18.06
C ARG A 35 -10.78 -18.04 16.67
N THR A 36 -10.09 -17.44 15.75
CA THR A 36 -10.56 -17.22 14.37
C THR A 36 -9.94 -18.24 13.44
N LYS A 37 -10.67 -18.60 12.38
CA LYS A 37 -10.14 -19.48 11.35
C LYS A 37 -9.03 -18.75 10.58
N LEU A 38 -7.86 -19.39 10.47
CA LEU A 38 -6.78 -18.95 9.57
C LEU A 38 -6.87 -19.79 8.30
N GLU A 39 -6.95 -19.13 7.14
CA GLU A 39 -6.98 -19.76 5.83
C GLU A 39 -5.73 -19.37 5.02
N GLU A 40 -4.93 -20.36 4.67
CA GLU A 40 -3.73 -20.13 3.84
C GLU A 40 -4.13 -19.84 2.40
N ILE A 41 -3.63 -18.73 1.86
CA ILE A 41 -3.89 -18.31 0.49
C ILE A 41 -2.60 -18.44 -0.32
N ASP A 42 -2.65 -19.22 -1.40
CA ASP A 42 -1.53 -19.39 -2.32
C ASP A 42 -1.38 -18.17 -3.24
N LEU A 43 -1.05 -17.05 -2.63
CA LEU A 43 -0.80 -15.77 -3.29
C LEU A 43 0.21 -14.97 -2.48
N ILE A 44 1.17 -14.35 -3.14
CA ILE A 44 2.08 -13.40 -2.50
C ILE A 44 1.36 -12.06 -2.44
N LEU A 45 1.12 -11.56 -1.22
CA LEU A 45 0.45 -10.28 -0.98
C LEU A 45 0.96 -9.65 0.31
N GLU A 46 1.45 -8.44 0.21
CA GLU A 46 1.87 -7.62 1.34
C GLU A 46 0.74 -6.66 1.77
N GLY A 47 0.57 -6.45 3.07
CA GLY A 47 -0.46 -5.54 3.58
C GLY A 47 -0.34 -4.12 3.04
N GLY A 48 0.87 -3.61 2.87
CA GLY A 48 1.13 -2.28 2.32
C GLY A 48 0.89 -2.15 0.81
N SER A 49 0.77 -3.27 0.10
CA SER A 49 0.50 -3.26 -1.35
C SER A 49 -0.97 -3.00 -1.72
N ILE A 50 -1.86 -3.01 -0.74
CA ILE A 50 -3.31 -2.85 -0.93
C ILE A 50 -3.88 -1.88 0.10
N ASP A 51 -4.91 -1.12 -0.28
CA ASP A 51 -5.69 -0.29 0.63
C ASP A 51 -7.18 -0.36 0.28
N PHE A 52 -8.05 -0.35 1.28
CA PHE A 52 -9.49 -0.56 1.11
C PHE A 52 -10.31 0.63 1.63
N ASN A 53 -11.35 1.00 0.88
CA ASN A 53 -12.28 2.04 1.33
C ASN A 53 -13.39 1.53 2.27
N GLY A 54 -13.44 0.24 2.55
CA GLY A 54 -14.50 -0.38 3.35
C GLY A 54 -15.87 -0.48 2.66
N ASP A 55 -15.95 -0.19 1.35
CA ASP A 55 -17.18 -0.21 0.54
C ASP A 55 -16.98 -0.92 -0.81
N GLY A 56 -16.12 -1.93 -0.80
CA GLY A 56 -15.89 -2.81 -1.95
C GLY A 56 -14.92 -2.25 -3.00
N VAL A 57 -14.14 -1.21 -2.68
CA VAL A 57 -13.08 -0.70 -3.55
C VAL A 57 -11.72 -0.92 -2.91
N MET A 58 -10.79 -1.43 -3.71
CA MET A 58 -9.38 -1.58 -3.38
C MET A 58 -8.51 -0.67 -4.25
N LEU A 59 -7.48 -0.10 -3.66
CA LEU A 59 -6.42 0.66 -4.33
C LEU A 59 -5.13 -0.13 -4.26
N THR A 60 -4.38 -0.15 -5.36
CA THR A 60 -3.07 -0.83 -5.46
C THR A 60 -2.23 -0.23 -6.59
N THR A 61 -0.97 -0.66 -6.71
CA THR A 61 -0.08 -0.25 -7.80
C THR A 61 0.22 -1.40 -8.76
N THR A 62 0.41 -1.09 -10.03
CA THR A 62 0.84 -2.07 -11.04
C THR A 62 2.29 -2.49 -10.80
N GLU A 63 3.15 -1.56 -10.40
CA GLU A 63 4.56 -1.79 -10.12
C GLU A 63 4.77 -2.87 -9.04
N CYS A 64 3.92 -2.90 -8.02
CA CYS A 64 4.00 -3.90 -6.97
C CYS A 64 3.35 -5.23 -7.39
N LEU A 65 2.03 -5.22 -7.62
CA LEU A 65 1.28 -6.48 -7.73
C LEU A 65 1.47 -7.22 -9.06
N LEU A 66 1.81 -6.51 -10.15
CA LEU A 66 2.08 -7.13 -11.45
C LEU A 66 3.57 -7.36 -11.71
N ASN A 67 4.42 -7.13 -10.71
CA ASN A 67 5.83 -7.43 -10.81
C ASN A 67 6.07 -8.95 -10.88
N ASP A 68 6.96 -9.37 -11.78
CA ASP A 68 7.31 -10.79 -11.96
C ASP A 68 7.87 -11.46 -10.69
N ASN A 69 8.36 -10.63 -9.75
CA ASN A 69 8.86 -11.09 -8.46
C ASN A 69 7.76 -11.40 -7.43
N ARG A 70 6.47 -11.30 -7.81
CA ARG A 70 5.30 -11.67 -7.00
C ARG A 70 4.63 -12.93 -7.56
N ASN A 71 3.50 -12.78 -8.24
CA ASN A 71 2.61 -13.91 -8.53
C ASN A 71 2.66 -14.46 -9.98
N ARG A 72 3.29 -13.76 -10.91
CA ARG A 72 3.33 -14.10 -12.33
C ARG A 72 1.94 -14.40 -12.93
N LEU A 73 0.93 -13.66 -12.47
CA LEU A 73 -0.42 -13.68 -12.96
C LEU A 73 -0.65 -12.44 -13.84
N SER A 74 -1.51 -12.59 -14.84
CA SER A 74 -2.02 -11.43 -15.55
C SER A 74 -2.87 -10.55 -14.62
N LYS A 75 -3.05 -9.29 -15.01
CA LYS A 75 -3.90 -8.36 -14.27
C LYS A 75 -5.31 -8.92 -14.08
N ASP A 76 -5.90 -9.47 -15.12
CA ASP A 76 -7.28 -10.01 -15.08
C ASP A 76 -7.38 -11.22 -14.14
N GLU A 77 -6.41 -12.12 -14.18
CA GLU A 77 -6.38 -13.29 -13.27
C GLU A 77 -6.24 -12.85 -11.80
N LEU A 78 -5.39 -11.85 -11.54
CA LEU A 78 -5.18 -11.34 -10.22
C LEU A 78 -6.43 -10.58 -9.72
N GLU A 79 -7.07 -9.76 -10.57
CA GLU A 79 -8.32 -9.08 -10.24
C GLU A 79 -9.43 -10.04 -9.85
N ILE A 80 -9.63 -11.12 -10.61
CA ILE A 80 -10.64 -12.13 -10.31
C ILE A 80 -10.41 -12.70 -8.90
N LYS A 81 -9.16 -13.11 -8.61
CA LYS A 81 -8.80 -13.68 -7.30
C LYS A 81 -9.03 -12.70 -6.16
N LEU A 82 -8.55 -11.46 -6.29
CA LEU A 82 -8.66 -10.45 -5.25
C LEU A 82 -10.11 -10.00 -5.02
N LYS A 83 -10.90 -9.88 -6.09
CA LYS A 83 -12.32 -9.57 -5.98
C LYS A 83 -13.10 -10.67 -5.26
N ASP A 84 -12.80 -11.92 -5.54
CA ASP A 84 -13.43 -13.07 -4.89
C ASP A 84 -13.04 -13.17 -3.41
N LEU A 85 -11.75 -13.07 -3.10
CA LEU A 85 -11.22 -13.15 -1.74
C LEU A 85 -11.75 -12.04 -0.82
N PHE A 86 -11.80 -10.81 -1.31
CA PHE A 86 -12.15 -9.63 -0.50
C PHE A 86 -13.57 -9.10 -0.75
N GLY A 87 -14.36 -9.74 -1.62
CA GLY A 87 -15.71 -9.29 -1.95
C GLY A 87 -15.75 -7.92 -2.62
N LEU A 88 -14.82 -7.64 -3.54
CA LEU A 88 -14.67 -6.31 -4.14
C LEU A 88 -15.52 -6.12 -5.38
N ASN A 89 -16.03 -4.90 -5.53
CA ASN A 89 -16.70 -4.44 -6.74
C ASN A 89 -15.70 -3.83 -7.74
N LYS A 90 -14.67 -3.16 -7.24
CA LYS A 90 -13.72 -2.39 -8.06
C LYS A 90 -12.30 -2.50 -7.48
N ILE A 91 -11.32 -2.61 -8.38
CA ILE A 91 -9.90 -2.41 -8.07
C ILE A 91 -9.40 -1.23 -8.89
N VAL A 92 -8.80 -0.26 -8.24
CA VAL A 92 -8.15 0.88 -8.87
C VAL A 92 -6.64 0.63 -8.88
N TRP A 93 -6.09 0.58 -10.06
CA TRP A 93 -4.66 0.36 -10.31
C TRP A 93 -3.99 1.68 -10.62
N LEU A 94 -3.00 2.04 -9.81
CA LEU A 94 -2.12 3.16 -10.07
C LEU A 94 -0.93 2.65 -10.89
N ASN A 95 -0.71 3.27 -12.04
CA ASN A 95 0.42 2.94 -12.92
C ASN A 95 1.60 3.87 -12.68
N HIS A 96 1.37 4.97 -11.97
CA HIS A 96 2.33 6.01 -11.67
C HIS A 96 2.51 6.20 -10.16
N GLY A 97 3.60 6.83 -9.78
CA GLY A 97 3.95 7.15 -8.40
C GLY A 97 5.09 6.30 -7.85
N PHE A 98 6.03 6.95 -7.22
CA PHE A 98 7.10 6.30 -6.47
C PHE A 98 7.58 7.22 -5.34
N ILE A 99 8.26 6.65 -4.37
CA ILE A 99 8.99 7.39 -3.33
C ILE A 99 10.45 6.97 -3.37
N LYS A 100 11.35 7.93 -3.55
CA LYS A 100 12.79 7.65 -3.60
C LYS A 100 13.27 7.05 -2.28
N GLY A 101 13.90 5.87 -2.38
CA GLY A 101 14.36 5.11 -1.23
C GLY A 101 13.35 4.10 -0.71
N ASP A 102 12.16 4.02 -1.29
CA ASP A 102 11.27 2.88 -1.12
C ASP A 102 11.87 1.64 -1.80
N ASP A 103 11.86 0.50 -1.13
CA ASP A 103 12.34 -0.79 -1.62
C ASP A 103 11.24 -1.87 -1.70
N THR A 104 9.98 -1.43 -1.64
CA THR A 104 8.80 -2.31 -1.64
C THR A 104 8.19 -2.52 -3.03
N ASP A 105 8.76 -1.92 -4.08
CA ASP A 105 8.23 -1.82 -5.43
C ASP A 105 6.95 -0.96 -5.47
N SER A 106 7.02 0.25 -4.91
CA SER A 106 5.92 1.24 -4.87
C SER A 106 4.65 0.72 -4.19
N HIS A 107 4.76 0.29 -2.93
CA HIS A 107 3.59 -0.02 -2.12
C HIS A 107 2.61 1.15 -2.09
N VAL A 108 1.31 0.85 -2.25
CA VAL A 108 0.29 1.89 -2.30
C VAL A 108 0.15 2.66 -1.00
N ASP A 109 0.44 2.05 0.15
CA ASP A 109 0.37 2.71 1.46
C ASP A 109 1.43 3.81 1.67
N THR A 110 2.48 3.83 0.82
CA THR A 110 3.44 4.94 0.79
C THR A 110 3.00 6.08 -0.13
N LEU A 111 2.04 5.86 -1.00
CA LEU A 111 1.64 6.74 -2.09
C LEU A 111 0.23 7.34 -1.91
N ALA A 112 -0.75 6.50 -1.60
CA ALA A 112 -2.15 6.90 -1.53
C ALA A 112 -2.97 5.99 -0.61
N ARG A 113 -3.79 6.58 0.27
CA ARG A 113 -4.58 5.85 1.26
C ARG A 113 -6.00 6.39 1.34
N PHE A 114 -6.97 5.53 1.44
CA PHE A 114 -8.33 5.93 1.76
C PHE A 114 -8.42 6.53 3.17
N ILE A 115 -9.08 7.68 3.29
CA ILE A 115 -9.43 8.30 4.57
C ILE A 115 -10.93 8.24 4.84
N ASP A 116 -11.72 8.02 3.80
CA ASP A 116 -13.12 7.63 3.86
C ASP A 116 -13.50 6.88 2.55
N LYS A 117 -14.80 6.56 2.35
CA LYS A 117 -15.29 5.81 1.20
C LYS A 117 -14.96 6.43 -0.16
N ASN A 118 -14.85 7.76 -0.23
CA ASN A 118 -14.75 8.51 -1.47
C ASN A 118 -13.54 9.47 -1.50
N THR A 119 -12.76 9.51 -0.44
CA THR A 119 -11.64 10.45 -0.30
C THR A 119 -10.33 9.71 -0.09
N VAL A 120 -9.32 10.08 -0.87
CA VAL A 120 -7.97 9.52 -0.82
C VAL A 120 -6.98 10.61 -0.42
N ALA A 121 -6.21 10.36 0.64
CA ALA A 121 -5.00 11.12 0.92
C ALA A 121 -3.86 10.58 0.06
N TYR A 122 -3.08 11.45 -0.57
CA TYR A 122 -2.03 11.03 -1.48
C TYR A 122 -0.75 11.85 -1.30
N ALA A 123 0.39 11.25 -1.57
CA ALA A 123 1.69 11.92 -1.58
C ALA A 123 1.75 12.93 -2.73
N ALA A 124 2.00 14.19 -2.41
CA ALA A 124 2.03 15.30 -3.38
C ALA A 124 3.40 15.96 -3.39
N CYS A 125 3.95 16.14 -4.57
CA CYS A 125 5.15 16.94 -4.81
C CYS A 125 4.75 18.27 -5.44
N LEU A 126 5.15 19.40 -4.82
CA LEU A 126 4.84 20.75 -5.30
C LEU A 126 6.03 21.41 -6.02
N ASP A 127 7.23 20.85 -5.90
CA ASP A 127 8.43 21.36 -6.55
C ASP A 127 8.58 20.68 -7.92
N GLU A 128 8.41 21.45 -8.99
CA GLU A 128 8.52 20.98 -10.38
C GLU A 128 9.93 20.48 -10.73
N ASN A 129 10.94 20.81 -9.94
CA ASN A 129 12.33 20.35 -10.14
C ASN A 129 12.64 19.08 -9.32
N ASP A 130 11.74 18.62 -8.46
CA ASP A 130 11.91 17.36 -7.71
C ASP A 130 11.64 16.14 -8.60
N GLU A 131 12.46 15.11 -8.46
CA GLU A 131 12.34 13.86 -9.22
C GLU A 131 11.00 13.15 -9.09
N HIS A 132 10.20 13.44 -8.03
CA HIS A 132 8.87 12.85 -7.82
C HIS A 132 7.74 13.60 -8.52
N TYR A 133 7.97 14.84 -8.98
CA TYR A 133 6.90 15.74 -9.41
C TYR A 133 6.04 15.14 -10.52
N GLU A 134 6.66 14.66 -11.60
CA GLU A 134 5.95 14.14 -12.76
C GLU A 134 5.12 12.90 -12.39
N GLU A 135 5.74 11.91 -11.77
CA GLU A 135 5.10 10.64 -11.42
C GLU A 135 3.98 10.81 -10.39
N LEU A 136 4.15 11.64 -9.36
CA LEU A 136 3.10 11.89 -8.38
C LEU A 136 1.95 12.73 -8.96
N ASN A 137 2.19 13.60 -9.94
CA ASN A 137 1.13 14.30 -10.64
C ASN A 137 0.34 13.38 -11.59
N LEU A 138 1.00 12.44 -12.27
CA LEU A 138 0.31 11.43 -13.07
C LEU A 138 -0.55 10.52 -12.18
N MET A 139 -0.01 10.06 -11.06
CA MET A 139 -0.79 9.32 -10.05
C MET A 139 -2.02 10.10 -9.56
N LYS A 140 -1.86 11.40 -9.28
CA LYS A 140 -2.98 12.27 -8.90
C LYS A 140 -4.07 12.26 -9.97
N GLN A 141 -3.71 12.38 -11.26
CA GLN A 141 -4.68 12.35 -12.37
C GLN A 141 -5.40 11.00 -12.44
N GLU A 142 -4.71 9.89 -12.19
CA GLU A 142 -5.33 8.56 -12.13
C GLU A 142 -6.38 8.48 -11.00
N LEU A 143 -6.07 9.03 -9.82
CA LEU A 143 -7.00 9.09 -8.68
C LEU A 143 -8.21 9.97 -8.98
N GLU A 144 -8.01 11.14 -9.61
CA GLU A 144 -9.08 12.04 -10.07
C GLU A 144 -9.98 11.35 -11.11
N ALA A 145 -9.37 10.66 -12.08
CA ALA A 145 -10.10 9.90 -13.11
C ALA A 145 -10.87 8.72 -12.51
N ALA A 146 -10.42 8.15 -11.42
CA ALA A 146 -11.14 7.11 -10.67
C ALA A 146 -12.37 7.63 -9.93
N GLY A 147 -12.51 8.97 -9.78
CA GLY A 147 -13.66 9.67 -9.21
C GLY A 147 -13.55 9.97 -7.71
N PHE A 148 -12.34 9.98 -7.14
CA PHE A 148 -12.13 10.27 -5.72
C PHE A 148 -11.95 11.76 -5.45
N ASN A 149 -12.38 12.18 -4.25
CA ASN A 149 -11.93 13.42 -3.65
C ASN A 149 -10.49 13.24 -3.16
N LEU A 150 -9.64 14.26 -3.30
CA LEU A 150 -8.23 14.13 -2.99
C LEU A 150 -7.80 15.08 -1.87
N VAL A 151 -6.97 14.57 -0.95
CA VAL A 151 -6.28 15.34 0.08
C VAL A 151 -4.78 15.18 -0.13
N ALA A 152 -4.13 16.28 -0.52
CA ALA A 152 -2.69 16.27 -0.76
C ALA A 152 -1.91 16.26 0.57
N LEU A 153 -1.01 15.31 0.73
CA LEU A 153 -0.02 15.29 1.80
C LEU A 153 1.34 15.63 1.18
N PRO A 154 2.00 16.70 1.62
CA PRO A 154 3.27 17.09 1.03
C PRO A 154 4.35 16.03 1.28
N LEU A 155 5.34 15.93 0.40
CA LEU A 155 6.52 15.13 0.70
C LEU A 155 7.34 15.86 1.79
N PRO A 156 7.87 15.11 2.79
CA PRO A 156 8.83 15.68 3.73
C PRO A 156 10.15 15.98 3.01
N LYS A 157 10.97 16.82 3.62
CA LYS A 157 12.35 17.01 3.14
C LYS A 157 13.08 15.68 3.05
N PRO A 158 14.04 15.54 2.11
CA PRO A 158 14.79 14.31 1.96
C PRO A 158 15.47 13.87 3.28
N VAL A 159 15.15 12.67 3.72
CA VAL A 159 15.80 12.04 4.87
C VAL A 159 16.99 11.25 4.36
N ILE A 160 18.19 11.62 4.79
CA ILE A 160 19.43 10.97 4.37
C ILE A 160 20.06 10.25 5.56
N TYR A 161 20.35 8.97 5.40
CA TYR A 161 21.07 8.17 6.37
C TYR A 161 22.22 7.43 5.68
N GLU A 162 23.43 7.56 6.22
CA GLU A 162 24.64 6.98 5.64
C GLU A 162 24.81 7.24 4.12
N GLY A 163 24.46 8.46 3.68
CA GLY A 163 24.58 8.88 2.27
C GLY A 163 23.47 8.32 1.36
N LYS A 164 22.50 7.57 1.88
CA LYS A 164 21.36 7.07 1.12
C LYS A 164 20.10 7.83 1.50
N ARG A 165 19.27 8.18 0.50
CA ARG A 165 17.94 8.71 0.73
C ARG A 165 17.02 7.57 1.20
N LEU A 166 16.32 7.78 2.31
CA LEU A 166 15.30 6.87 2.82
C LEU A 166 13.94 7.24 2.25
N GLY A 167 13.08 6.24 2.04
CA GLY A 167 11.68 6.46 1.69
C GLY A 167 10.97 7.18 2.84
N ALA A 168 10.46 8.39 2.58
CA ALA A 168 9.79 9.20 3.57
C ALA A 168 8.50 9.77 2.97
N THR A 169 7.38 9.50 3.63
CA THR A 169 6.05 9.92 3.19
C THR A 169 5.10 10.01 4.38
N TYR A 170 4.16 10.95 4.36
CA TYR A 170 3.10 11.04 5.36
C TYR A 170 1.92 10.09 5.06
N CYS A 171 1.89 9.44 3.89
CA CYS A 171 0.82 8.50 3.53
C CYS A 171 0.86 7.21 4.33
N ASN A 172 2.01 6.80 4.86
CA ASN A 172 2.12 5.56 5.63
C ASN A 172 1.67 5.76 7.10
N PHE A 173 0.44 6.26 7.25
CA PHE A 173 -0.22 6.44 8.55
C PHE A 173 -1.04 5.20 8.92
N ILE A 174 -1.42 5.09 10.20
CA ILE A 174 -2.31 4.03 10.70
C ILE A 174 -3.50 4.63 11.44
N PHE A 175 -4.71 4.13 11.13
CA PHE A 175 -5.91 4.40 11.92
C PHE A 175 -5.95 3.48 13.13
N ILE A 176 -6.21 4.06 14.28
CA ILE A 176 -6.52 3.34 15.52
C ILE A 176 -7.82 3.88 16.10
N ASN A 177 -8.35 3.24 17.16
CA ASN A 177 -9.59 3.67 17.79
C ASN A 177 -9.49 5.10 18.33
N GLY A 178 -10.10 6.06 17.62
CA GLY A 178 -10.16 7.47 18.02
C GLY A 178 -8.93 8.32 17.69
N ALA A 179 -7.95 7.79 16.92
CA ALA A 179 -6.78 8.55 16.50
C ALA A 179 -6.23 8.08 15.16
N VAL A 180 -5.39 8.93 14.57
CA VAL A 180 -4.53 8.58 13.42
C VAL A 180 -3.08 8.78 13.85
N ILE A 181 -2.25 7.78 13.65
CA ILE A 181 -0.82 7.85 13.91
C ILE A 181 -0.13 8.12 12.58
N VAL A 182 0.55 9.26 12.49
CA VAL A 182 1.23 9.72 11.28
C VAL A 182 2.74 9.74 11.55
N PRO A 183 3.59 9.28 10.61
CA PRO A 183 5.03 9.42 10.75
C PRO A 183 5.44 10.90 10.75
N THR A 184 6.50 11.25 11.48
CA THR A 184 7.08 12.59 11.51
C THR A 184 8.55 12.53 11.10
N TYR A 185 9.03 13.61 10.47
CA TYR A 185 10.37 13.66 9.89
C TYR A 185 11.18 14.86 10.40
N ALA A 186 10.74 15.49 11.49
CA ALA A 186 11.30 16.74 12.03
C ALA A 186 11.28 17.89 10.99
N ASP A 187 10.32 17.90 10.08
CA ASP A 187 10.09 18.97 9.12
C ASP A 187 9.09 19.97 9.73
N LYS A 188 9.61 21.11 10.22
CA LYS A 188 8.80 22.14 10.90
C LYS A 188 7.65 22.75 10.08
N VAL A 189 7.62 22.47 8.77
CA VAL A 189 6.61 23.02 7.85
C VAL A 189 5.56 21.96 7.54
N ALA A 190 5.97 20.71 7.41
CA ALA A 190 5.10 19.60 6.97
C ALA A 190 4.59 18.72 8.14
N ASP A 191 5.35 18.58 9.23
CA ASP A 191 4.88 17.95 10.46
C ASP A 191 3.90 18.90 11.21
#